data_6f6632b12aed591fc6ee843360672750
#
_entry.id   6f6632b12aed591fc6ee843360672750
#
_cell.length_a   1.000
_cell.length_b   1.000
_cell.length_c   1.000
_cell.angle_alpha   90.00
_cell.angle_beta   90.00
_cell.angle_gamma   90.00
#
_symmetry.space_group_name_H-M   'P 1'
#
loop_
_entity.id
_entity.type
_entity.pdbx_description
1 polymer ?
#
loop_
_entity_poly.entity_id
_entity_poly.type
_entity_poly.pdbx_seq_one_letter_code
_entity_poly.pdbx_strand_id
1 'polypeptide(L)'
;FKLIDKEKFYQITGNQFMDLNTAFQLLSLVKTRKELLEKADKMILMPDLFNYFLTGEKKAEYSIASTTQLLDAKKGEWSDEVIEALGIPKHIFPEIVPTGTKIGTLTDEICTELGLDKIDVMAVAGHDTQSALVSVPTSEEDFIFLSCGTWSLLGTELAEPIINEKSEHYNITNEGGYGRKISFLKNIIGLWCIQESRRQWIREGNEYGFGELEIMAKEAPALQSFIDPDAPEFTPAGDIPTRIREFCKKTGQPVPETVGEVVRCINQSLAMKYRHAMEEIKECTGKDYKTVYMVGGGTQSALLCQFTANACGCRVSAGPIEATVLGNIALQLMASGDIKSIEEAREIIKRSQDIKIYEPQDKEAWDEAYERFKKILV
;
A
#
# COMPACT_ATOMS: atom_id res chain seq x y z
N PHE A 1 20.62 -12.91 -0.94
CA PHE A 1 20.23 -14.20 -0.32
C PHE A 1 21.40 -15.13 0.05
N LYS A 2 22.60 -14.56 0.25
CA LYS A 2 23.79 -15.35 0.73
C LYS A 2 23.76 -15.65 2.25
N LEU A 3 22.99 -14.88 3.01
CA LEU A 3 22.93 -14.99 4.49
C LEU A 3 21.73 -15.82 4.95
N ILE A 4 20.64 -15.75 4.21
CA ILE A 4 19.43 -16.54 4.42
C ILE A 4 18.88 -16.89 3.02
N ASP A 5 18.45 -18.14 2.85
CA ASP A 5 17.82 -18.59 1.61
C ASP A 5 16.52 -17.78 1.35
N LYS A 6 16.23 -17.49 0.07
CA LYS A 6 15.08 -16.64 -0.30
C LYS A 6 13.75 -17.25 0.11
N GLU A 7 13.57 -18.54 -0.21
CA GLU A 7 12.36 -19.28 0.13
C GLU A 7 12.16 -19.33 1.64
N LYS A 8 13.23 -19.69 2.39
CA LYS A 8 13.19 -19.72 3.85
C LYS A 8 12.86 -18.34 4.45
N PHE A 9 13.41 -17.29 3.89
CA PHE A 9 13.13 -15.92 4.34
C PHE A 9 11.64 -15.58 4.13
N TYR A 10 11.09 -15.92 2.96
CA TYR A 10 9.67 -15.74 2.70
C TYR A 10 8.80 -16.61 3.62
N GLN A 11 9.15 -17.88 3.83
CA GLN A 11 8.41 -18.82 4.68
C GLN A 11 8.30 -18.34 6.14
N ILE A 12 9.25 -17.55 6.62
CA ILE A 12 9.21 -16.94 7.96
C ILE A 12 8.40 -15.65 7.94
N THR A 13 8.72 -14.73 7.02
CA THR A 13 8.22 -13.35 7.09
C THR A 13 6.96 -13.12 6.29
N GLY A 14 6.73 -13.91 5.23
CA GLY A 14 5.60 -13.75 4.33
C GLY A 14 5.54 -12.40 3.58
N ASN A 15 6.61 -11.60 3.63
CA ASN A 15 6.62 -10.27 3.03
C ASN A 15 7.08 -10.28 1.57
N GLN A 16 6.50 -9.41 0.77
CA GLN A 16 6.97 -9.07 -0.57
C GLN A 16 8.42 -8.60 -0.52
N PHE A 17 9.28 -9.15 -1.38
CA PHE A 17 10.66 -8.70 -1.50
C PHE A 17 10.72 -7.35 -2.22
N MET A 18 11.15 -6.34 -1.47
CA MET A 18 11.38 -4.98 -1.97
C MET A 18 12.67 -4.45 -1.33
N ASP A 19 13.55 -3.86 -2.11
CA ASP A 19 14.85 -3.36 -1.65
C ASP A 19 14.75 -2.32 -0.52
N LEU A 20 13.59 -1.65 -0.43
CA LEU A 20 13.29 -0.64 0.58
C LEU A 20 12.87 -1.22 1.95
N ASN A 21 12.62 -2.52 2.08
CA ASN A 21 12.22 -3.10 3.36
C ASN A 21 13.30 -2.91 4.43
N THR A 22 12.88 -2.68 5.66
CA THR A 22 13.77 -2.35 6.79
C THR A 22 14.88 -3.40 7.00
N ALA A 23 14.59 -4.68 6.75
CA ALA A 23 15.57 -5.75 6.80
C ALA A 23 16.82 -5.46 5.95
N PHE A 24 16.63 -4.97 4.71
CA PHE A 24 17.74 -4.65 3.81
C PHE A 24 18.45 -3.35 4.18
N GLN A 25 17.71 -2.37 4.72
CA GLN A 25 18.30 -1.13 5.23
C GLN A 25 19.20 -1.42 6.43
N LEU A 26 18.73 -2.23 7.40
CA LEU A 26 19.53 -2.64 8.55
C LEU A 26 20.73 -3.50 8.15
N LEU A 27 20.55 -4.42 7.18
CA LEU A 27 21.66 -5.18 6.62
C LEU A 27 22.73 -4.28 5.98
N SER A 28 22.32 -3.20 5.32
CA SER A 28 23.25 -2.19 4.82
C SER A 28 24.04 -1.54 5.96
N LEU A 29 23.37 -1.18 7.07
CA LEU A 29 24.04 -0.63 8.24
C LEU A 29 24.97 -1.66 8.93
N VAL A 30 24.58 -2.93 9.01
CA VAL A 30 25.48 -4.01 9.52
C VAL A 30 26.77 -4.06 8.72
N LYS A 31 26.71 -3.86 7.40
CA LYS A 31 27.88 -3.91 6.52
C LYS A 31 28.72 -2.64 6.53
N THR A 32 28.12 -1.48 6.75
CA THR A 32 28.77 -0.17 6.53
C THR A 32 28.98 0.63 7.83
N ARG A 33 28.16 0.41 8.86
CA ARG A 33 28.15 1.18 10.11
C ARG A 33 27.71 0.32 11.31
N LYS A 34 28.32 -0.86 11.46
CA LYS A 34 27.93 -1.82 12.50
C LYS A 34 27.98 -1.23 13.92
N GLU A 35 28.97 -0.39 14.18
CA GLU A 35 29.14 0.31 15.46
C GLU A 35 27.98 1.24 15.82
N LEU A 36 27.23 1.73 14.82
CA LEU A 36 26.02 2.52 15.05
C LEU A 36 24.92 1.64 15.66
N LEU A 37 24.72 0.44 15.10
CA LEU A 37 23.71 -0.51 15.57
C LEU A 37 24.08 -1.08 16.95
N GLU A 38 25.36 -1.31 17.20
CA GLU A 38 25.84 -1.80 18.51
C GLU A 38 25.62 -0.78 19.63
N LYS A 39 25.69 0.53 19.32
CA LYS A 39 25.46 1.63 20.25
C LYS A 39 24.00 2.08 20.35
N ALA A 40 23.18 1.69 19.39
CA ALA A 40 21.78 2.07 19.37
C ALA A 40 21.05 1.45 20.58
N ASP A 41 20.24 2.23 21.26
CA ASP A 41 19.37 1.72 22.32
C ASP A 41 18.16 0.99 21.72
N LYS A 42 17.39 1.67 20.86
CA LYS A 42 16.24 1.09 20.15
C LYS A 42 16.17 1.57 18.70
N MET A 43 15.72 0.67 17.83
CA MET A 43 15.22 1.00 16.51
C MET A 43 13.74 1.35 16.63
N ILE A 44 13.35 2.55 16.24
CA ILE A 44 11.96 3.01 16.27
C ILE A 44 11.55 3.35 14.85
N LEU A 45 10.42 2.81 14.39
CA LEU A 45 9.86 3.12 13.08
C LEU A 45 9.23 4.51 13.10
N MET A 46 9.11 5.14 11.93
CA MET A 46 8.73 6.56 11.87
C MET A 46 7.40 6.89 12.58
N PRO A 47 6.31 6.13 12.44
CA PRO A 47 5.09 6.39 13.20
C PRO A 47 5.29 6.26 14.71
N ASP A 48 6.05 5.26 15.13
CA ASP A 48 6.35 5.00 16.55
C ASP A 48 7.28 6.07 17.13
N LEU A 49 8.10 6.73 16.31
CA LEU A 49 8.92 7.85 16.75
C LEU A 49 8.06 9.04 17.21
N PHE A 50 6.94 9.30 16.53
CA PHE A 50 5.99 10.33 16.99
C PHE A 50 5.32 9.91 18.29
N ASN A 51 4.94 8.64 18.43
CA ASN A 51 4.42 8.10 19.70
C ASN A 51 5.46 8.26 20.84
N TYR A 52 6.73 7.98 20.55
CA TYR A 52 7.83 8.19 21.52
C TYR A 52 7.97 9.68 21.91
N PHE A 53 7.93 10.60 20.96
CA PHE A 53 7.99 12.04 21.30
C PHE A 53 6.81 12.48 22.16
N LEU A 54 5.64 11.90 21.99
CA LEU A 54 4.45 12.22 22.78
C LEU A 54 4.48 11.60 24.17
N THR A 55 5.05 10.41 24.33
CA THR A 55 4.90 9.60 25.57
C THR A 55 6.19 9.23 26.27
N GLY A 56 7.34 9.27 25.58
CA GLY A 56 8.60 8.71 26.06
C GLY A 56 8.69 7.17 25.94
N GLU A 57 7.63 6.48 25.49
CA GLU A 57 7.58 5.02 25.38
C GLU A 57 8.22 4.52 24.07
N LYS A 58 9.13 3.56 24.17
CA LYS A 58 9.83 2.95 23.01
C LYS A 58 9.16 1.63 22.64
N LYS A 59 8.09 1.71 21.87
CA LYS A 59 7.30 0.57 21.41
C LYS A 59 7.31 0.49 19.88
N ALA A 60 6.96 -0.66 19.33
CA ALA A 60 6.68 -0.87 17.90
C ALA A 60 5.22 -1.26 17.74
N GLU A 61 4.47 -0.49 16.95
CA GLU A 61 3.09 -0.86 16.63
C GLU A 61 3.10 -2.00 15.59
N TYR A 62 2.22 -2.98 15.78
CA TYR A 62 2.22 -4.25 15.05
C TYR A 62 2.12 -4.08 13.51
N SER A 63 1.25 -3.20 13.02
CA SER A 63 1.03 -3.08 11.58
C SER A 63 2.28 -2.57 10.86
N ILE A 64 2.91 -1.51 11.38
CA ILE A 64 4.14 -0.99 10.76
C ILE A 64 5.34 -1.92 11.01
N ALA A 65 5.41 -2.59 12.15
CA ALA A 65 6.45 -3.59 12.41
C ALA A 65 6.39 -4.75 11.41
N SER A 66 5.19 -5.16 10.99
CA SER A 66 5.00 -6.27 10.04
C SER A 66 5.54 -5.99 8.65
N THR A 67 5.70 -4.72 8.25
CA THR A 67 6.24 -4.34 6.94
C THR A 67 7.76 -4.44 6.85
N THR A 68 8.42 -4.64 7.99
CA THR A 68 9.89 -4.60 8.09
C THR A 68 10.61 -5.78 7.43
N GLN A 69 9.89 -6.88 7.16
CA GLN A 69 10.43 -8.18 6.76
C GLN A 69 11.36 -8.78 7.84
N LEU A 70 11.06 -8.49 9.13
CA LEU A 70 11.81 -8.96 10.30
C LEU A 70 10.92 -9.68 11.32
N LEU A 71 9.60 -9.77 11.06
CA LEU A 71 8.65 -10.53 11.87
C LEU A 71 8.51 -11.97 11.37
N ASP A 72 8.26 -12.89 12.29
CA ASP A 72 7.61 -14.16 11.99
C ASP A 72 6.11 -13.86 11.78
N ALA A 73 5.65 -13.96 10.55
CA ALA A 73 4.28 -13.55 10.19
C ALA A 73 3.20 -14.38 10.89
N LYS A 74 3.48 -15.64 11.25
CA LYS A 74 2.53 -16.53 11.93
C LYS A 74 2.44 -16.22 13.42
N LYS A 75 3.55 -15.80 14.05
CA LYS A 75 3.60 -15.45 15.47
C LYS A 75 3.23 -13.98 15.71
N GLY A 76 3.52 -13.10 14.74
CA GLY A 76 3.39 -11.66 14.91
C GLY A 76 4.45 -11.09 15.86
N GLU A 77 5.63 -11.67 15.90
CA GLU A 77 6.75 -11.32 16.78
C GLU A 77 8.02 -11.14 15.94
N TRP A 78 9.00 -10.43 16.48
CA TRP A 78 10.33 -10.32 15.85
C TRP A 78 10.93 -11.71 15.64
N SER A 79 11.39 -12.00 14.41
CA SER A 79 12.01 -13.29 14.10
C SER A 79 13.47 -13.32 14.51
N ASP A 80 13.75 -14.03 15.59
CA ASP A 80 15.12 -14.27 16.05
C ASP A 80 15.99 -14.87 14.93
N GLU A 81 15.44 -15.81 14.18
CA GLU A 81 16.16 -16.49 13.11
C GLU A 81 16.59 -15.53 11.98
N VAL A 82 15.69 -14.65 11.55
CA VAL A 82 16.02 -13.65 10.52
C VAL A 82 17.00 -12.62 11.03
N ILE A 83 16.78 -12.11 12.24
CA ILE A 83 17.62 -11.10 12.89
C ILE A 83 19.06 -11.62 13.05
N GLU A 84 19.22 -12.86 13.53
CA GLU A 84 20.53 -13.52 13.67
C GLU A 84 21.21 -13.75 12.32
N ALA A 85 20.47 -14.27 11.34
CA ALA A 85 21.00 -14.51 10.00
C ALA A 85 21.54 -13.23 9.34
N LEU A 86 20.88 -12.09 9.58
CA LEU A 86 21.29 -10.79 9.05
C LEU A 86 22.38 -10.11 9.92
N GLY A 87 22.71 -10.68 11.07
CA GLY A 87 23.71 -10.13 11.99
C GLY A 87 23.28 -8.83 12.68
N ILE A 88 21.99 -8.61 12.84
CA ILE A 88 21.43 -7.42 13.47
C ILE A 88 21.41 -7.63 15.00
N PRO A 89 21.82 -6.62 15.81
CA PRO A 89 21.76 -6.75 17.27
C PRO A 89 20.33 -6.86 17.80
N LYS A 90 19.99 -7.92 18.52
CA LYS A 90 18.62 -8.16 19.01
C LYS A 90 18.12 -7.08 19.98
N HIS A 91 19.00 -6.45 20.76
CA HIS A 91 18.61 -5.49 21.79
C HIS A 91 17.97 -4.21 21.24
N ILE A 92 18.16 -3.90 19.95
CA ILE A 92 17.58 -2.70 19.33
C ILE A 92 16.08 -2.83 19.04
N PHE A 93 15.53 -4.03 19.01
CA PHE A 93 14.11 -4.24 18.70
C PHE A 93 13.25 -3.93 19.93
N PRO A 94 12.27 -3.02 19.81
CA PRO A 94 11.34 -2.71 20.89
C PRO A 94 10.27 -3.80 21.03
N GLU A 95 9.53 -3.75 22.13
CA GLU A 95 8.33 -4.57 22.31
C GLU A 95 7.26 -4.20 21.28
N ILE A 96 6.62 -5.21 20.69
CA ILE A 96 5.51 -5.03 19.77
C ILE A 96 4.21 -4.86 20.55
N VAL A 97 3.47 -3.80 20.23
CA VAL A 97 2.13 -3.55 20.80
C VAL A 97 1.05 -3.73 19.73
N PRO A 98 -0.13 -4.29 20.11
CA PRO A 98 -1.24 -4.43 19.18
C PRO A 98 -1.79 -3.08 18.72
N THR A 99 -2.26 -3.02 17.47
CA THR A 99 -3.02 -1.89 16.94
C THR A 99 -4.27 -1.62 17.76
N GLY A 100 -4.57 -0.36 18.05
CA GLY A 100 -5.75 0.04 18.82
C GLY A 100 -5.56 -0.01 20.34
N THR A 101 -4.33 -0.11 20.83
CA THR A 101 -4.04 -0.15 22.27
C THR A 101 -3.39 1.15 22.77
N LYS A 102 -3.56 1.43 24.06
CA LYS A 102 -2.91 2.57 24.71
C LYS A 102 -1.41 2.31 24.84
N ILE A 103 -0.57 3.23 24.34
CA ILE A 103 0.88 3.20 24.50
C ILE A 103 1.28 3.87 25.81
N GLY A 104 0.71 5.02 26.10
CA GLY A 104 1.06 5.83 27.28
C GLY A 104 0.17 7.06 27.36
N THR A 105 0.68 8.08 28.06
CA THR A 105 0.05 9.42 28.14
C THR A 105 1.04 10.47 27.69
N LEU A 106 0.55 11.65 27.34
CA LEU A 106 1.42 12.79 27.05
C LEU A 106 2.41 13.03 28.18
N THR A 107 3.66 13.36 27.84
CA THR A 107 4.70 13.69 28.82
C THR A 107 4.31 14.92 29.65
N ASP A 108 4.87 15.04 30.88
CA ASP A 108 4.63 16.22 31.72
C ASP A 108 5.12 17.52 31.07
N GLU A 109 6.19 17.45 30.27
CA GLU A 109 6.72 18.57 29.50
C GLU A 109 5.67 19.12 28.51
N ILE A 110 5.10 18.24 27.69
CA ILE A 110 4.05 18.62 26.70
C ILE A 110 2.80 19.15 27.41
N CYS A 111 2.36 18.49 28.48
CA CYS A 111 1.21 18.93 29.27
C CYS A 111 1.42 20.33 29.85
N THR A 112 2.61 20.57 30.39
CA THR A 112 2.97 21.88 30.97
C THR A 112 3.07 22.97 29.90
N GLU A 113 3.72 22.69 28.78
CA GLU A 113 3.89 23.65 27.68
C GLU A 113 2.54 24.07 27.06
N LEU A 114 1.63 23.12 26.88
CA LEU A 114 0.35 23.34 26.24
C LEU A 114 -0.80 23.65 27.19
N GLY A 115 -0.56 23.58 28.52
CA GLY A 115 -1.61 23.76 29.54
C GLY A 115 -2.68 22.68 29.48
N LEU A 116 -2.31 21.44 29.19
CA LEU A 116 -3.22 20.30 29.06
C LEU A 116 -3.11 19.35 30.25
N ASP A 117 -4.20 18.66 30.54
CA ASP A 117 -4.17 17.49 31.39
C ASP A 117 -3.53 16.28 30.65
N LYS A 118 -3.27 15.20 31.38
CA LYS A 118 -2.78 13.95 30.79
C LYS A 118 -3.81 13.41 29.79
N ILE A 119 -3.39 13.21 28.55
CA ILE A 119 -4.19 12.63 27.45
C ILE A 119 -3.56 11.32 27.07
N ASP A 120 -4.39 10.30 26.87
CA ASP A 120 -3.97 8.98 26.41
C ASP A 120 -3.50 9.02 24.96
N VAL A 121 -2.40 8.32 24.66
CA VAL A 121 -1.86 8.15 23.32
C VAL A 121 -2.08 6.70 22.90
N MET A 122 -2.77 6.52 21.76
CA MET A 122 -3.14 5.21 21.24
C MET A 122 -2.22 4.78 20.09
N ALA A 123 -1.82 3.52 20.08
CA ALA A 123 -1.19 2.87 18.94
C ALA A 123 -2.24 2.67 17.86
N VAL A 124 -2.42 3.62 16.97
CA VAL A 124 -3.20 3.41 15.76
C VAL A 124 -2.41 2.55 14.77
N ALA A 125 -3.03 2.07 13.69
CA ALA A 125 -2.27 1.37 12.64
C ALA A 125 -1.23 2.32 12.03
N GLY A 126 0.03 2.13 12.41
CA GLY A 126 1.15 2.98 12.01
C GLY A 126 1.50 2.83 10.52
N HIS A 127 1.19 1.68 9.92
CA HIS A 127 1.16 1.53 8.48
C HIS A 127 -0.12 2.18 7.94
N ASP A 128 0.02 3.26 7.18
CA ASP A 128 -1.09 4.09 6.70
C ASP A 128 -2.17 3.31 5.93
N THR A 129 -1.75 2.31 5.14
CA THR A 129 -2.68 1.41 4.44
C THR A 129 -3.54 0.61 5.41
N GLN A 130 -2.99 0.17 6.55
CA GLN A 130 -3.78 -0.56 7.55
C GLN A 130 -4.81 0.36 8.22
N SER A 131 -4.47 1.61 8.46
CA SER A 131 -5.46 2.62 8.85
C SER A 131 -6.52 2.82 7.76
N ALA A 132 -6.11 2.96 6.49
CA ALA A 132 -7.06 3.07 5.38
C ALA A 132 -8.01 1.87 5.29
N LEU A 133 -7.50 0.67 5.57
CA LEU A 133 -8.27 -0.56 5.53
C LEU A 133 -9.37 -0.63 6.60
N VAL A 134 -9.11 -0.08 7.78
CA VAL A 134 -10.13 0.09 8.83
C VAL A 134 -11.34 0.88 8.31
N SER A 135 -11.08 1.88 7.45
CA SER A 135 -12.12 2.78 6.92
C SER A 135 -12.84 2.27 5.66
N VAL A 136 -12.48 1.11 5.12
CA VAL A 136 -13.15 0.55 3.93
C VAL A 136 -14.64 0.35 4.20
N PRO A 137 -15.55 0.99 3.43
CA PRO A 137 -16.98 1.02 3.76
C PRO A 137 -17.72 -0.25 3.30
N THR A 138 -17.28 -1.41 3.81
CA THR A 138 -17.82 -2.73 3.45
C THR A 138 -18.44 -3.43 4.64
N SER A 139 -19.46 -4.25 4.37
CA SER A 139 -20.03 -5.24 5.28
C SER A 139 -19.75 -6.68 4.79
N GLU A 140 -19.02 -6.85 3.69
CA GLU A 140 -18.64 -8.15 3.16
C GLU A 140 -17.49 -8.72 4.01
N GLU A 141 -17.55 -10.01 4.31
CA GLU A 141 -16.47 -10.72 5.01
C GLU A 141 -15.28 -10.92 4.07
N ASP A 142 -15.57 -11.36 2.83
CA ASP A 142 -14.59 -11.53 1.77
C ASP A 142 -14.67 -10.36 0.78
N PHE A 143 -13.73 -9.45 0.86
CA PHE A 143 -13.67 -8.29 -0.03
C PHE A 143 -12.25 -8.05 -0.51
N ILE A 144 -12.13 -7.36 -1.64
CA ILE A 144 -10.85 -6.87 -2.12
C ILE A 144 -10.80 -5.35 -1.98
N PHE A 145 -9.71 -4.83 -1.47
CA PHE A 145 -9.48 -3.40 -1.35
C PHE A 145 -8.37 -2.94 -2.28
N LEU A 146 -8.40 -1.66 -2.62
CA LEU A 146 -7.35 -0.96 -3.33
C LEU A 146 -7.10 0.38 -2.64
N SER A 147 -6.04 0.45 -1.85
CA SER A 147 -5.54 1.72 -1.33
C SER A 147 -4.72 2.41 -2.41
N CYS A 148 -5.30 3.43 -3.04
CA CYS A 148 -4.75 4.07 -4.24
C CYS A 148 -4.19 5.45 -3.93
N GLY A 149 -2.87 5.52 -3.79
CA GLY A 149 -2.06 6.71 -3.57
C GLY A 149 -0.86 6.75 -4.51
N THR A 150 0.26 7.29 -4.06
CA THR A 150 1.55 7.22 -4.77
C THR A 150 1.93 5.77 -5.07
N TRP A 151 1.76 4.90 -4.07
CA TRP A 151 1.67 3.45 -4.23
C TRP A 151 0.21 3.04 -4.34
N SER A 152 -0.03 1.88 -4.93
CA SER A 152 -1.32 1.20 -4.94
C SER A 152 -1.16 -0.15 -4.27
N LEU A 153 -1.87 -0.36 -3.16
CA LEU A 153 -1.86 -1.61 -2.42
C LEU A 153 -3.21 -2.31 -2.64
N LEU A 154 -3.17 -3.42 -3.36
CA LEU A 154 -4.36 -4.20 -3.69
C LEU A 154 -4.31 -5.53 -2.93
N GLY A 155 -5.36 -5.84 -2.18
CA GLY A 155 -5.38 -7.02 -1.33
C GLY A 155 -6.71 -7.36 -0.70
N THR A 156 -6.68 -8.33 0.20
CA THR A 156 -7.82 -8.80 0.99
C THR A 156 -7.43 -8.99 2.45
N GLU A 157 -8.41 -8.97 3.36
CA GLU A 157 -8.20 -9.32 4.77
C GLU A 157 -8.36 -10.83 4.98
N LEU A 158 -7.45 -11.42 5.75
CA LEU A 158 -7.46 -12.83 6.14
C LEU A 158 -7.33 -12.96 7.67
N ALA A 159 -7.81 -14.07 8.21
CA ALA A 159 -7.60 -14.42 9.61
C ALA A 159 -6.15 -14.90 9.88
N GLU A 160 -5.56 -15.58 8.90
CA GLU A 160 -4.21 -16.18 9.00
C GLU A 160 -3.41 -15.87 7.74
N PRO A 161 -2.06 -15.81 7.81
CA PRO A 161 -1.23 -15.52 6.64
C PRO A 161 -1.23 -16.71 5.65
N ILE A 162 -1.21 -16.40 4.36
CA ILE A 162 -0.97 -17.36 3.29
C ILE A 162 0.50 -17.28 2.89
N ILE A 163 1.26 -18.29 3.30
CA ILE A 163 2.70 -18.39 3.03
C ILE A 163 2.97 -19.77 2.42
N ASN A 164 3.09 -19.82 1.11
CA ASN A 164 3.33 -21.04 0.32
C ASN A 164 4.08 -20.69 -0.97
N GLU A 165 4.43 -21.70 -1.76
CA GLU A 165 5.14 -21.55 -3.05
C GLU A 165 4.41 -20.58 -4.01
N LYS A 166 3.08 -20.59 -4.04
CA LYS A 166 2.30 -19.75 -4.94
C LYS A 166 2.36 -18.28 -4.52
N SER A 167 2.15 -17.97 -3.22
CA SER A 167 2.23 -16.60 -2.71
C SER A 167 3.65 -16.04 -2.80
N GLU A 168 4.68 -16.88 -2.65
CA GLU A 168 6.07 -16.50 -2.89
C GLU A 168 6.33 -16.22 -4.37
N HIS A 169 5.86 -17.10 -5.27
CA HIS A 169 6.01 -16.93 -6.72
C HIS A 169 5.43 -15.59 -7.19
N TYR A 170 4.24 -15.24 -6.73
CA TYR A 170 3.60 -13.98 -7.04
C TYR A 170 4.14 -12.79 -6.23
N ASN A 171 5.09 -13.03 -5.32
CA ASN A 171 5.68 -12.00 -4.46
C ASN A 171 4.62 -11.19 -3.73
N ILE A 172 3.66 -11.87 -3.07
CA ILE A 172 2.58 -11.25 -2.30
C ILE A 172 3.02 -11.12 -0.84
N THR A 173 2.65 -10.01 -0.19
CA THR A 173 2.97 -9.74 1.21
C THR A 173 1.82 -10.10 2.15
N ASN A 174 2.19 -10.53 3.37
CA ASN A 174 1.28 -10.71 4.50
C ASN A 174 1.62 -9.65 5.55
N GLU A 175 0.80 -8.65 5.71
CA GLU A 175 1.03 -7.54 6.62
C GLU A 175 0.00 -7.55 7.75
N GLY A 176 0.46 -7.23 8.96
CA GLY A 176 -0.39 -7.19 10.13
C GLY A 176 -1.35 -6.02 10.13
N GLY A 177 -2.59 -6.25 10.55
CA GLY A 177 -3.64 -5.25 10.68
C GLY A 177 -4.32 -5.26 12.04
N TYR A 178 -5.38 -4.45 12.17
CA TYR A 178 -6.19 -4.38 13.37
C TYR A 178 -6.81 -5.75 13.72
N GLY A 179 -6.85 -6.06 15.01
CA GLY A 179 -7.40 -7.33 15.50
C GLY A 179 -6.57 -8.56 15.12
N ARG A 180 -5.29 -8.39 14.84
CA ARG A 180 -4.38 -9.44 14.35
C ARG A 180 -4.76 -10.04 13.00
N LYS A 181 -5.64 -9.41 12.25
CA LYS A 181 -5.91 -9.80 10.87
C LYS A 181 -4.67 -9.59 10.00
N ILE A 182 -4.62 -10.31 8.91
CA ILE A 182 -3.56 -10.22 7.92
C ILE A 182 -4.11 -9.55 6.67
N SER A 183 -3.45 -8.53 6.21
CA SER A 183 -3.65 -7.98 4.88
C SER A 183 -2.76 -8.72 3.90
N PHE A 184 -3.38 -9.57 3.11
CA PHE A 184 -2.74 -10.31 2.03
C PHE A 184 -2.83 -9.46 0.76
N LEU A 185 -1.72 -8.79 0.41
CA LEU A 185 -1.75 -7.74 -0.60
C LEU A 185 -0.50 -7.72 -1.48
N LYS A 186 -0.60 -6.98 -2.58
CA LYS A 186 0.49 -6.67 -3.48
C LYS A 186 0.73 -5.18 -3.52
N ASN A 187 1.97 -4.76 -3.30
CA ASN A 187 2.42 -3.39 -3.51
C ASN A 187 2.70 -3.18 -5.00
N ILE A 188 2.10 -2.17 -5.57
CA ILE A 188 2.19 -1.79 -6.99
C ILE A 188 2.58 -0.32 -7.06
N ILE A 189 3.43 0.07 -8.00
CA ILE A 189 3.67 1.48 -8.29
C ILE A 189 2.35 2.10 -8.79
N GLY A 190 1.80 3.02 -8.01
CA GLY A 190 0.48 3.61 -8.23
C GLY A 190 0.52 4.92 -9.01
N LEU A 191 -0.01 5.98 -8.40
CA LEU A 191 -0.10 7.31 -9.02
C LEU A 191 1.26 8.00 -9.21
N TRP A 192 2.35 7.40 -8.75
CA TRP A 192 3.71 7.89 -8.93
C TRP A 192 4.01 8.27 -10.39
N CYS A 193 3.64 7.40 -11.33
CA CYS A 193 3.91 7.65 -12.75
C CYS A 193 3.23 8.93 -13.26
N ILE A 194 1.98 9.18 -12.86
CA ILE A 194 1.27 10.40 -13.26
C ILE A 194 1.77 11.64 -12.48
N GLN A 195 2.08 11.48 -11.20
CA GLN A 195 2.61 12.55 -10.35
C GLN A 195 3.97 13.02 -10.87
N GLU A 196 4.87 12.09 -11.20
CA GLU A 196 6.20 12.44 -11.70
C GLU A 196 6.15 12.93 -13.15
N SER A 197 5.25 12.43 -13.98
CA SER A 197 4.98 13.00 -15.31
C SER A 197 4.53 14.46 -15.20
N ARG A 198 3.62 14.77 -14.29
CA ARG A 198 3.18 16.14 -14.02
C ARG A 198 4.33 17.03 -13.56
N ARG A 199 5.21 16.53 -12.67
CA ARG A 199 6.43 17.28 -12.26
C ARG A 199 7.35 17.54 -13.44
N GLN A 200 7.49 16.60 -14.38
CA GLN A 200 8.29 16.77 -15.58
C GLN A 200 7.70 17.88 -16.47
N TRP A 201 6.40 17.88 -16.74
CA TRP A 201 5.78 18.93 -17.53
C TRP A 201 5.89 20.32 -16.88
N ILE A 202 5.79 20.41 -15.55
CA ILE A 202 6.06 21.68 -14.84
C ILE A 202 7.51 22.16 -15.08
N ARG A 203 8.50 21.24 -15.04
CA ARG A 203 9.90 21.58 -15.39
C ARG A 203 10.07 22.09 -16.82
N GLU A 204 9.21 21.63 -17.72
CA GLU A 204 9.16 22.05 -19.12
C GLU A 204 8.34 23.35 -19.35
N GLY A 205 7.77 23.91 -18.30
CA GLY A 205 6.98 25.15 -18.35
C GLY A 205 5.49 24.94 -18.59
N ASN A 206 5.00 23.70 -18.51
CA ASN A 206 3.61 23.37 -18.70
C ASN A 206 2.98 22.90 -17.37
N GLU A 207 2.13 23.71 -16.76
CA GLU A 207 1.46 23.39 -15.51
C GLU A 207 0.03 22.88 -15.77
N TYR A 208 -0.17 21.59 -15.61
CA TYR A 208 -1.49 20.93 -15.76
C TYR A 208 -2.06 20.57 -14.40
N GLY A 209 -3.37 20.86 -14.18
CA GLY A 209 -4.15 20.32 -13.08
C GLY A 209 -4.52 18.83 -13.31
N PHE A 210 -4.74 18.06 -12.24
CA PHE A 210 -5.15 16.65 -12.40
C PHE A 210 -6.47 16.49 -13.16
N GLY A 211 -7.44 17.38 -12.95
CA GLY A 211 -8.69 17.38 -13.70
C GLY A 211 -8.51 17.66 -15.19
N GLU A 212 -7.60 18.57 -15.54
CA GLU A 212 -7.23 18.87 -16.92
C GLU A 212 -6.58 17.66 -17.60
N LEU A 213 -5.62 17.02 -16.91
CA LEU A 213 -4.98 15.78 -17.37
C LEU A 213 -6.02 14.67 -17.61
N GLU A 214 -7.03 14.56 -16.75
CA GLU A 214 -8.11 13.58 -16.91
C GLU A 214 -8.96 13.87 -18.16
N ILE A 215 -9.29 15.15 -18.42
CA ILE A 215 -10.02 15.54 -19.63
C ILE A 215 -9.22 15.18 -20.90
N MET A 216 -7.94 15.56 -20.95
CA MET A 216 -7.06 15.21 -22.08
C MET A 216 -6.96 13.69 -22.28
N ALA A 217 -6.90 12.91 -21.19
CA ALA A 217 -6.86 11.47 -21.27
C ALA A 217 -8.18 10.85 -21.78
N LYS A 218 -9.32 11.45 -21.48
CA LYS A 218 -10.63 11.00 -22.01
C LYS A 218 -10.75 11.18 -23.52
N GLU A 219 -10.15 12.23 -24.07
CA GLU A 219 -10.17 12.54 -25.51
C GLU A 219 -9.17 11.70 -26.31
N ALA A 220 -8.14 11.15 -25.66
CA ALA A 220 -7.12 10.32 -26.30
C ALA A 220 -7.69 8.95 -26.74
N PRO A 221 -7.09 8.29 -27.76
CA PRO A 221 -7.51 6.98 -28.22
C PRO A 221 -7.42 5.89 -27.14
N ALA A 222 -8.45 5.06 -27.05
CA ALA A 222 -8.55 4.03 -26.02
C ALA A 222 -7.67 2.80 -26.32
N LEU A 223 -7.12 2.19 -25.27
CA LEU A 223 -6.49 0.87 -25.27
C LEU A 223 -5.37 0.70 -26.33
N GLN A 224 -4.63 1.77 -26.65
CA GLN A 224 -3.57 1.74 -27.67
C GLN A 224 -2.30 1.11 -27.14
N SER A 225 -1.80 1.58 -25.99
CA SER A 225 -0.53 1.19 -25.39
C SER A 225 -0.63 1.08 -23.89
N PHE A 226 0.28 0.28 -23.33
CA PHE A 226 0.37 -0.02 -21.90
C PHE A 226 1.83 -0.03 -21.46
N ILE A 227 2.04 0.19 -20.17
CA ILE A 227 3.30 -0.05 -19.47
C ILE A 227 3.10 -1.05 -18.35
N ASP A 228 4.14 -1.75 -17.92
CA ASP A 228 4.14 -2.36 -16.58
C ASP A 228 4.58 -1.30 -15.57
N PRO A 229 3.68 -0.80 -14.68
CA PRO A 229 4.06 0.24 -13.72
C PRO A 229 5.23 -0.17 -12.81
N ASP A 230 5.39 -1.47 -12.55
CA ASP A 230 6.43 -2.01 -11.67
C ASP A 230 7.76 -2.26 -12.40
N ALA A 231 7.84 -1.99 -13.70
CA ALA A 231 9.10 -2.12 -14.42
C ALA A 231 10.17 -1.16 -13.85
N PRO A 232 11.42 -1.64 -13.71
CA PRO A 232 12.49 -0.89 -13.02
C PRO A 232 12.72 0.53 -13.56
N GLU A 233 12.44 0.76 -14.83
CA GLU A 233 12.58 2.08 -15.47
C GLU A 233 11.61 3.13 -14.93
N PHE A 234 10.50 2.76 -14.28
CA PHE A 234 9.51 3.71 -13.75
C PHE A 234 9.71 4.05 -12.27
N THR A 235 10.57 3.33 -11.56
CA THR A 235 10.86 3.59 -10.13
C THR A 235 11.62 4.90 -9.89
N PRO A 236 12.69 5.23 -10.65
CA PRO A 236 13.44 6.46 -10.39
C PRO A 236 12.65 7.70 -10.78
N ALA A 237 12.77 8.78 -9.97
CA ALA A 237 12.26 10.10 -10.34
C ALA A 237 12.85 10.60 -11.66
N GLY A 238 12.15 11.52 -12.32
CA GLY A 238 12.62 12.16 -13.54
C GLY A 238 11.62 12.05 -14.68
N ASP A 239 12.10 11.98 -15.90
CA ASP A 239 11.30 12.06 -17.13
C ASP A 239 10.52 10.76 -17.40
N ILE A 240 9.44 10.56 -16.67
CA ILE A 240 8.52 9.41 -16.87
C ILE A 240 7.87 9.45 -18.27
N PRO A 241 7.39 10.59 -18.82
CA PRO A 241 6.79 10.59 -20.15
C PRO A 241 7.71 10.04 -21.24
N THR A 242 9.00 10.41 -21.23
CA THR A 242 9.97 9.86 -22.19
C THR A 242 10.17 8.36 -21.98
N ARG A 243 10.31 7.90 -20.74
CA ARG A 243 10.45 6.46 -20.42
C ARG A 243 9.23 5.65 -20.87
N ILE A 244 8.02 6.18 -20.75
CA ILE A 244 6.79 5.55 -21.27
C ILE A 244 6.88 5.38 -22.79
N ARG A 245 7.28 6.42 -23.52
CA ARG A 245 7.46 6.36 -24.98
C ARG A 245 8.51 5.33 -25.39
N GLU A 246 9.65 5.30 -24.70
CA GLU A 246 10.72 4.32 -24.93
C GLU A 246 10.25 2.89 -24.64
N PHE A 247 9.53 2.68 -23.53
CA PHE A 247 8.94 1.38 -23.19
C PHE A 247 7.97 0.91 -24.28
N CYS A 248 7.04 1.76 -24.71
CA CYS A 248 6.10 1.43 -25.79
C CYS A 248 6.82 1.10 -27.09
N LYS A 249 7.83 1.87 -27.45
CA LYS A 249 8.66 1.61 -28.64
C LYS A 249 9.41 0.26 -28.52
N LYS A 250 10.02 -0.02 -27.36
CA LYS A 250 10.75 -1.26 -27.07
C LYS A 250 9.83 -2.49 -27.14
N THR A 251 8.59 -2.35 -26.72
CA THR A 251 7.60 -3.44 -26.71
C THR A 251 6.74 -3.51 -28.00
N GLY A 252 7.05 -2.70 -29.01
CA GLY A 252 6.36 -2.72 -30.30
C GLY A 252 4.93 -2.19 -30.29
N GLN A 253 4.59 -1.35 -29.32
CA GLN A 253 3.28 -0.73 -29.15
C GLN A 253 3.22 0.66 -29.82
N PRO A 254 2.04 1.20 -30.14
CA PRO A 254 1.87 2.60 -30.49
C PRO A 254 2.49 3.50 -29.43
N VAL A 255 3.26 4.51 -29.86
CA VAL A 255 3.96 5.42 -28.94
C VAL A 255 3.03 6.58 -28.60
N PRO A 256 2.74 6.84 -27.30
CA PRO A 256 1.91 7.98 -26.91
C PRO A 256 2.67 9.30 -27.16
N GLU A 257 2.11 10.17 -27.99
CA GLU A 257 2.74 11.44 -28.41
C GLU A 257 2.28 12.63 -27.57
N THR A 258 0.97 12.70 -27.29
CA THR A 258 0.36 13.81 -26.54
C THR A 258 0.34 13.55 -25.03
N VAL A 259 0.17 14.63 -24.25
CA VAL A 259 -0.02 14.55 -22.79
C VAL A 259 -1.21 13.64 -22.46
N GLY A 260 -2.33 13.79 -23.14
CA GLY A 260 -3.52 12.98 -22.94
C GLY A 260 -3.30 11.50 -23.20
N GLU A 261 -2.56 11.13 -24.25
CA GLU A 261 -2.22 9.74 -24.54
C GLU A 261 -1.30 9.13 -23.48
N VAL A 262 -0.31 9.89 -22.98
CA VAL A 262 0.55 9.44 -21.88
C VAL A 262 -0.27 9.19 -20.62
N VAL A 263 -1.13 10.12 -20.22
CA VAL A 263 -1.98 9.98 -19.02
C VAL A 263 -2.95 8.82 -19.18
N ARG A 264 -3.52 8.64 -20.36
CA ARG A 264 -4.40 7.51 -20.66
C ARG A 264 -3.66 6.17 -20.58
N CYS A 265 -2.47 6.10 -21.15
CA CYS A 265 -1.60 4.92 -21.07
C CYS A 265 -1.33 4.56 -19.60
N ILE A 266 -0.98 5.51 -18.75
CA ILE A 266 -0.75 5.28 -17.31
C ILE A 266 -2.01 4.73 -16.64
N ASN A 267 -3.15 5.41 -16.78
CA ASN A 267 -4.38 5.01 -16.08
C ASN A 267 -4.90 3.63 -16.54
N GLN A 268 -4.82 3.32 -17.82
CA GLN A 268 -5.20 2.00 -18.33
C GLN A 268 -4.25 0.92 -17.89
N SER A 269 -2.95 1.20 -17.83
CA SER A 269 -1.92 0.28 -17.32
C SER A 269 -2.12 -0.04 -15.84
N LEU A 270 -2.41 0.97 -15.02
CA LEU A 270 -2.74 0.77 -13.60
C LEU A 270 -3.97 -0.14 -13.45
N ALA A 271 -5.05 0.13 -14.18
CA ALA A 271 -6.25 -0.70 -14.13
C ALA A 271 -5.98 -2.17 -14.54
N MET A 272 -5.16 -2.39 -15.57
CA MET A 272 -4.74 -3.73 -15.99
C MET A 272 -3.86 -4.41 -14.95
N LYS A 273 -2.96 -3.66 -14.30
CA LYS A 273 -2.10 -4.20 -13.23
C LYS A 273 -2.93 -4.59 -12.00
N TYR A 274 -3.98 -3.83 -11.67
CA TYR A 274 -4.92 -4.17 -10.59
C TYR A 274 -5.69 -5.46 -10.91
N ARG A 275 -6.14 -5.64 -12.16
CA ARG A 275 -6.73 -6.92 -12.60
C ARG A 275 -5.74 -8.07 -12.40
N HIS A 276 -4.51 -7.90 -12.85
CA HIS A 276 -3.48 -8.93 -12.76
C HIS A 276 -3.23 -9.34 -11.30
N ALA A 277 -3.00 -8.37 -10.42
CA ALA A 277 -2.82 -8.62 -8.99
C ALA A 277 -4.05 -9.27 -8.34
N MET A 278 -5.26 -8.86 -8.74
CA MET A 278 -6.48 -9.49 -8.24
C MET A 278 -6.60 -10.95 -8.67
N GLU A 279 -6.21 -11.31 -9.90
CA GLU A 279 -6.19 -12.69 -10.38
C GLU A 279 -5.19 -13.54 -9.57
N GLU A 280 -3.98 -13.03 -9.30
CA GLU A 280 -2.98 -13.70 -8.44
C GLU A 280 -3.50 -13.93 -7.02
N ILE A 281 -4.19 -12.93 -6.42
CA ILE A 281 -4.80 -13.05 -5.09
C ILE A 281 -5.93 -14.08 -5.09
N LYS A 282 -6.79 -14.07 -6.12
CA LYS A 282 -7.84 -15.10 -6.29
C LYS A 282 -7.25 -16.51 -6.37
N GLU A 283 -6.16 -16.68 -7.09
CA GLU A 283 -5.48 -17.98 -7.18
C GLU A 283 -4.89 -18.46 -5.84
N CYS A 284 -4.38 -17.54 -5.01
CA CYS A 284 -3.83 -17.88 -3.70
C CYS A 284 -4.91 -18.16 -2.67
N THR A 285 -6.00 -17.41 -2.69
CA THR A 285 -7.07 -17.48 -1.69
C THR A 285 -8.17 -18.48 -2.03
N GLY A 286 -8.35 -18.80 -3.31
CA GLY A 286 -9.49 -19.59 -3.81
C GLY A 286 -10.82 -18.85 -3.72
N LYS A 287 -10.81 -17.54 -3.44
CA LYS A 287 -12.01 -16.69 -3.27
C LYS A 287 -12.33 -15.93 -4.55
N ASP A 288 -13.60 -15.58 -4.75
CA ASP A 288 -14.04 -14.67 -5.81
C ASP A 288 -14.55 -13.36 -5.23
N TYR A 289 -14.16 -12.24 -5.85
CA TYR A 289 -14.46 -10.90 -5.37
C TYR A 289 -15.31 -10.17 -6.43
N LYS A 290 -16.44 -9.61 -6.00
CA LYS A 290 -17.41 -8.94 -6.87
C LYS A 290 -17.30 -7.42 -6.85
N THR A 291 -16.62 -6.88 -5.85
CA THR A 291 -16.43 -5.45 -5.65
C THR A 291 -14.99 -5.16 -5.28
N VAL A 292 -14.37 -4.21 -5.96
CA VAL A 292 -13.11 -3.59 -5.53
C VAL A 292 -13.47 -2.34 -4.72
N TYR A 293 -13.10 -2.32 -3.46
CA TYR A 293 -13.24 -1.16 -2.58
C TYR A 293 -12.00 -0.28 -2.72
N MET A 294 -12.10 0.74 -3.57
CA MET A 294 -11.02 1.68 -3.83
C MET A 294 -11.11 2.85 -2.86
N VAL A 295 -10.01 3.12 -2.14
CA VAL A 295 -9.89 4.20 -1.16
C VAL A 295 -8.64 5.06 -1.42
N GLY A 296 -8.59 6.23 -0.83
CA GLY A 296 -7.46 7.15 -0.97
C GLY A 296 -7.60 8.12 -2.14
N GLY A 297 -6.53 8.90 -2.40
CA GLY A 297 -6.53 10.00 -3.37
C GLY A 297 -6.88 9.60 -4.81
N GLY A 298 -6.60 8.37 -5.21
CA GLY A 298 -6.92 7.84 -6.55
C GLY A 298 -8.43 7.80 -6.85
N THR A 299 -9.28 7.76 -5.83
CA THR A 299 -10.74 7.80 -5.97
C THR A 299 -11.27 9.10 -6.57
N GLN A 300 -10.45 10.15 -6.57
CA GLN A 300 -10.79 11.43 -7.21
C GLN A 300 -10.74 11.38 -8.74
N SER A 301 -10.01 10.41 -9.33
CA SER A 301 -10.02 10.18 -10.77
C SER A 301 -11.16 9.25 -11.17
N ALA A 302 -12.24 9.84 -11.68
CA ALA A 302 -13.38 9.07 -12.20
C ALA A 302 -12.94 8.15 -13.34
N LEU A 303 -11.96 8.59 -14.15
CA LEU A 303 -11.41 7.81 -15.26
C LEU A 303 -10.70 6.55 -14.75
N LEU A 304 -9.83 6.67 -13.75
CA LEU A 304 -9.13 5.51 -13.17
C LEU A 304 -10.10 4.55 -12.49
N CYS A 305 -11.09 5.07 -11.74
CA CYS A 305 -12.13 4.24 -11.12
C CYS A 305 -12.91 3.43 -12.16
N GLN A 306 -13.35 4.09 -13.25
CA GLN A 306 -14.07 3.40 -14.33
C GLN A 306 -13.19 2.39 -15.06
N PHE A 307 -11.92 2.72 -15.34
CA PHE A 307 -10.99 1.80 -15.96
C PHE A 307 -10.70 0.59 -15.09
N THR A 308 -10.61 0.80 -13.77
CA THR A 308 -10.44 -0.29 -12.80
C THR A 308 -11.66 -1.22 -12.82
N ALA A 309 -12.89 -0.68 -12.84
CA ALA A 309 -14.10 -1.50 -12.95
C ALA A 309 -14.11 -2.31 -14.25
N ASN A 310 -13.77 -1.67 -15.36
CA ASN A 310 -13.76 -2.31 -16.68
C ASN A 310 -12.69 -3.42 -16.75
N ALA A 311 -11.46 -3.13 -16.33
CA ALA A 311 -10.35 -4.08 -16.35
C ALA A 311 -10.62 -5.28 -15.46
N CYS A 312 -11.03 -5.05 -14.19
CA CYS A 312 -11.31 -6.10 -13.23
C CYS A 312 -12.61 -6.87 -13.51
N GLY A 313 -13.47 -6.35 -14.39
CA GLY A 313 -14.76 -6.95 -14.74
C GLY A 313 -15.73 -7.03 -13.57
N CYS A 314 -15.59 -6.15 -12.57
CA CYS A 314 -16.42 -6.11 -11.38
C CYS A 314 -16.66 -4.66 -10.93
N ARG A 315 -17.60 -4.48 -10.01
CA ARG A 315 -17.94 -3.17 -9.43
C ARG A 315 -16.73 -2.55 -8.74
N VAL A 316 -16.57 -1.23 -8.84
CA VAL A 316 -15.68 -0.42 -8.00
C VAL A 316 -16.52 0.47 -7.10
N SER A 317 -16.29 0.37 -5.79
CA SER A 317 -16.82 1.27 -4.76
C SER A 317 -15.71 2.24 -4.37
N ALA A 318 -15.80 3.50 -4.82
CA ALA A 318 -14.74 4.49 -4.70
C ALA A 318 -15.01 5.49 -3.58
N GLY A 319 -14.15 5.52 -2.58
CA GLY A 319 -14.20 6.36 -1.37
C GLY A 319 -14.07 5.52 -0.10
N PRO A 320 -13.71 6.18 1.01
CA PRO A 320 -13.41 7.60 1.17
C PRO A 320 -12.05 8.03 0.58
N ILE A 321 -11.90 9.34 0.31
CA ILE A 321 -10.64 9.93 -0.14
C ILE A 321 -9.60 9.92 0.99
N GLU A 322 -9.98 10.42 2.16
CA GLU A 322 -9.12 10.53 3.35
C GLU A 322 -9.21 9.26 4.23
N ALA A 323 -9.12 8.10 3.59
CA ALA A 323 -9.30 6.80 4.22
C ALA A 323 -8.37 6.58 5.42
N THR A 324 -7.09 6.91 5.28
CA THR A 324 -6.08 6.76 6.34
C THR A 324 -6.45 7.58 7.60
N VAL A 325 -6.85 8.84 7.40
CA VAL A 325 -7.23 9.72 8.52
C VAL A 325 -8.49 9.20 9.21
N LEU A 326 -9.49 8.79 8.43
CA LEU A 326 -10.75 8.25 8.97
C LEU A 326 -10.53 6.96 9.75
N GLY A 327 -9.67 6.07 9.24
CA GLY A 327 -9.32 4.84 9.96
C GLY A 327 -8.52 5.09 11.22
N ASN A 328 -7.59 6.06 11.19
CA ASN A 328 -6.86 6.49 12.39
C ASN A 328 -7.81 7.01 13.47
N ILE A 329 -8.76 7.88 13.11
CA ILE A 329 -9.78 8.40 14.04
C ILE A 329 -10.65 7.25 14.56
N ALA A 330 -11.09 6.35 13.69
CA ALA A 330 -11.91 5.20 14.07
C ALA A 330 -11.20 4.30 15.09
N LEU A 331 -9.91 4.03 14.88
CA LEU A 331 -9.10 3.23 15.84
C LEU A 331 -8.98 3.91 17.20
N GLN A 332 -8.83 5.23 17.25
CA GLN A 332 -8.81 5.97 18.51
C GLN A 332 -10.17 5.93 19.21
N LEU A 333 -11.27 6.12 18.48
CA LEU A 333 -12.63 6.02 19.04
C LEU A 333 -12.98 4.60 19.50
N MET A 334 -12.45 3.57 18.84
CA MET A 334 -12.59 2.19 19.32
C MET A 334 -11.76 1.95 20.58
N ALA A 335 -10.55 2.48 20.64
CA ALA A 335 -9.69 2.34 21.82
C ALA A 335 -10.22 3.11 23.04
N SER A 336 -10.92 4.24 22.86
CA SER A 336 -11.61 4.97 23.93
C SER A 336 -12.95 4.34 24.33
N GLY A 337 -13.49 3.41 23.51
CA GLY A 337 -14.79 2.75 23.75
C GLY A 337 -16.00 3.51 23.22
N ASP A 338 -15.81 4.60 22.47
CA ASP A 338 -16.87 5.38 21.84
C ASP A 338 -17.50 4.65 20.64
N ILE A 339 -16.71 3.82 19.96
CA ILE A 339 -17.14 2.90 18.90
C ILE A 339 -16.83 1.47 19.35
N LYS A 340 -17.77 0.55 19.17
CA LYS A 340 -17.69 -0.80 19.75
C LYS A 340 -16.94 -1.80 18.86
N SER A 341 -16.94 -1.61 17.54
CA SER A 341 -16.34 -2.56 16.60
C SER A 341 -15.94 -1.90 15.29
N ILE A 342 -15.14 -2.62 14.49
CA ILE A 342 -14.74 -2.18 13.14
C ILE A 342 -15.96 -2.11 12.20
N GLU A 343 -16.96 -2.97 12.37
CA GLU A 343 -18.19 -2.97 11.59
C GLU A 343 -18.97 -1.68 11.84
N GLU A 344 -19.10 -1.25 13.10
CA GLU A 344 -19.74 0.02 13.46
C GLU A 344 -18.96 1.20 12.87
N ALA A 345 -17.64 1.20 12.95
CA ALA A 345 -16.77 2.23 12.35
C ALA A 345 -16.98 2.32 10.83
N ARG A 346 -16.94 1.19 10.12
CA ARG A 346 -17.18 1.10 8.68
C ARG A 346 -18.56 1.62 8.27
N GLU A 347 -19.60 1.30 9.06
CA GLU A 347 -20.96 1.79 8.80
C GLU A 347 -21.10 3.30 9.01
N ILE A 348 -20.46 3.86 10.03
CA ILE A 348 -20.40 5.31 10.27
C ILE A 348 -19.70 6.01 9.09
N ILE A 349 -18.56 5.49 8.66
CA ILE A 349 -17.80 6.04 7.53
C ILE A 349 -18.63 5.98 6.26
N LYS A 350 -19.27 4.84 5.98
CA LYS A 350 -20.14 4.65 4.81
C LYS A 350 -21.26 5.70 4.73
N ARG A 351 -21.85 6.07 5.87
CA ARG A 351 -22.92 7.08 5.95
C ARG A 351 -22.41 8.52 5.87
N SER A 352 -21.16 8.75 6.28
CA SER A 352 -20.59 10.10 6.38
C SER A 352 -19.81 10.53 5.13
N GLN A 353 -19.53 9.62 4.22
CA GLN A 353 -18.69 9.88 3.05
C GLN A 353 -19.47 9.71 1.73
N ASP A 354 -19.06 10.47 0.72
CA ASP A 354 -19.58 10.33 -0.65
C ASP A 354 -18.89 9.14 -1.33
N ILE A 355 -19.58 8.01 -1.39
CA ILE A 355 -19.09 6.79 -2.03
C ILE A 355 -19.69 6.69 -3.43
N LYS A 356 -18.82 6.66 -4.44
CA LYS A 356 -19.21 6.54 -5.84
C LYS A 356 -19.09 5.11 -6.33
N ILE A 357 -20.06 4.67 -7.12
CA ILE A 357 -20.09 3.32 -7.69
C ILE A 357 -19.82 3.38 -9.19
N TYR A 358 -18.93 2.52 -9.65
CA TYR A 358 -18.62 2.33 -11.07
C TYR A 358 -18.88 0.88 -11.45
N GLU A 359 -19.75 0.67 -12.44
CA GLU A 359 -20.03 -0.64 -12.98
C GLU A 359 -19.12 -0.92 -14.20
N PRO A 360 -18.71 -2.18 -14.44
CA PRO A 360 -17.86 -2.52 -15.57
C PRO A 360 -18.58 -2.30 -16.91
N GLN A 361 -17.81 -1.83 -17.89
CA GLN A 361 -18.25 -1.55 -19.26
C GLN A 361 -17.25 -2.16 -20.26
N ASP A 362 -17.67 -2.38 -21.49
CA ASP A 362 -16.81 -2.78 -22.62
C ASP A 362 -15.93 -4.01 -22.35
N LYS A 363 -16.47 -5.00 -21.65
CA LYS A 363 -15.74 -6.18 -21.17
C LYS A 363 -14.86 -6.83 -22.26
N GLU A 364 -15.40 -7.05 -23.45
CA GLU A 364 -14.68 -7.74 -24.54
C GLU A 364 -13.43 -6.98 -24.96
N ALA A 365 -13.52 -5.65 -25.12
CA ALA A 365 -12.38 -4.82 -25.49
C ALA A 365 -11.30 -4.81 -24.40
N TRP A 366 -11.70 -4.80 -23.12
CA TRP A 366 -10.78 -4.85 -22.00
C TRP A 366 -10.14 -6.23 -21.84
N ASP A 367 -10.85 -7.31 -22.10
CA ASP A 367 -10.29 -8.67 -22.08
C ASP A 367 -9.26 -8.85 -23.20
N GLU A 368 -9.53 -8.39 -24.43
CA GLU A 368 -8.56 -8.40 -25.52
C GLU A 368 -7.31 -7.56 -25.21
N ALA A 369 -7.51 -6.37 -24.65
CA ALA A 369 -6.43 -5.49 -24.25
C ALA A 369 -5.59 -6.10 -23.12
N TYR A 370 -6.20 -6.83 -22.18
CA TYR A 370 -5.50 -7.51 -21.11
C TYR A 370 -4.57 -8.63 -21.63
N GLU A 371 -4.98 -9.36 -22.67
CA GLU A 371 -4.10 -10.34 -23.33
C GLU A 371 -2.83 -9.69 -23.94
N ARG A 372 -2.93 -8.44 -24.41
CA ARG A 372 -1.77 -7.66 -24.84
C ARG A 372 -0.92 -7.17 -23.67
N PHE A 373 -1.57 -6.71 -22.61
CA PHE A 373 -0.91 -6.25 -21.39
C PHE A 373 -0.07 -7.35 -20.74
N LYS A 374 -0.57 -8.58 -20.63
CA LYS A 374 0.18 -9.71 -20.07
C LYS A 374 1.52 -9.99 -20.76
N LYS A 375 1.64 -9.65 -22.05
CA LYS A 375 2.87 -9.88 -22.83
C LYS A 375 4.00 -8.89 -22.53
N ILE A 376 3.70 -7.80 -21.84
CA ILE A 376 4.68 -6.75 -21.51
C ILE A 376 5.03 -6.71 -20.02
N LEU A 377 4.45 -7.59 -19.21
CA LEU A 377 4.80 -7.73 -17.79
C LEU A 377 6.25 -8.19 -17.64
N VAL A 378 6.94 -7.60 -16.67
CA VAL A 378 8.37 -7.82 -16.39
C VAL A 378 8.55 -8.70 -15.15
#